data_171ec096c615d1982f9c9283766a1092
#
_entry.id   171ec096c615d1982f9c9283766a1092
#
_cell.length_a   1.000
_cell.length_b   1.000
_cell.length_c   1.000
_cell.angle_alpha   90.00
_cell.angle_beta   90.00
_cell.angle_gamma   90.00
#
_symmetry.space_group_name_H-M   'P 1'
#
loop_
_entity.id
_entity.type
_entity.pdbx_description
1 polymer ?
#
loop_
_entity_poly.entity_id
_entity_poly.type
_entity_poly.pdbx_seq_one_letter_code
_entity_poly.pdbx_strand_id
1 'polypeptide(L)'
;MDRICHFEVPYAEKARMEEFYGSVFGWQFMPAPGEMPYTFVITTELNEQFMPKEAGGINGGAYPRGPQGATSPVIVIEVESCEQRIKDVEAAGGSNVMGPHQVGDMGIYAQVKDSEDNIIGLWQPLGKGDCES
;
A
#
# COMPACT_ATOMS: atom_id res chain seq x y z
N MET A 1 7.81 -4.28 -16.69
CA MET A 1 6.54 -4.77 -16.10
C MET A 1 6.43 -4.27 -14.68
N ASP A 2 5.32 -3.60 -14.36
CA ASP A 2 5.08 -3.09 -13.02
C ASP A 2 4.59 -4.24 -12.15
N ARG A 3 5.18 -4.39 -10.97
CA ARG A 3 4.91 -5.56 -10.11
C ARG A 3 4.15 -5.16 -8.86
N ILE A 4 3.45 -6.12 -8.28
CA ILE A 4 2.81 -5.92 -6.99
C ILE A 4 3.89 -5.99 -5.92
N CYS A 5 3.99 -4.95 -5.11
CA CYS A 5 5.04 -4.86 -4.11
C CYS A 5 4.52 -4.78 -2.68
N HIS A 6 3.22 -4.60 -2.51
CA HIS A 6 2.64 -4.22 -1.21
C HIS A 6 1.16 -4.51 -1.26
N PHE A 7 0.51 -4.51 -0.09
CA PHE A 7 -0.94 -4.59 -0.01
C PHE A 7 -1.43 -3.64 1.08
N GLU A 8 -2.71 -3.34 1.08
CA GLU A 8 -3.29 -2.52 2.13
C GLU A 8 -4.60 -3.11 2.61
N VAL A 9 -4.86 -2.96 3.91
CA VAL A 9 -6.07 -3.46 4.55
C VAL A 9 -6.78 -2.29 5.21
N PRO A 10 -7.94 -1.88 4.69
CA PRO A 10 -8.73 -0.86 5.38
C PRO A 10 -9.47 -1.48 6.57
N TYR A 11 -9.61 -0.72 7.64
CA TYR A 11 -10.27 -1.22 8.85
C TYR A 11 -11.30 -0.22 9.36
N ALA A 12 -12.30 -0.75 10.06
CA ALA A 12 -13.25 0.07 10.80
C ALA A 12 -12.75 0.30 12.22
N GLU A 13 -12.21 -0.74 12.86
CA GLU A 13 -11.62 -0.65 14.19
C GLU A 13 -10.25 -1.28 14.20
N LYS A 14 -9.25 -0.47 14.50
CA LYS A 14 -7.85 -0.88 14.46
C LYS A 14 -7.56 -2.06 15.39
N ALA A 15 -8.01 -1.96 16.64
CA ALA A 15 -7.72 -3.01 17.62
C ALA A 15 -8.31 -4.35 17.20
N ARG A 16 -9.50 -4.33 16.65
CA ARG A 16 -10.18 -5.55 16.19
C ARG A 16 -9.44 -6.16 14.99
N MET A 17 -9.00 -5.32 14.08
CA MET A 17 -8.24 -5.78 12.90
C MET A 17 -6.91 -6.42 13.34
N GLU A 18 -6.18 -5.76 14.22
CA GLU A 18 -4.90 -6.28 14.70
C GLU A 18 -5.06 -7.58 15.45
N GLU A 19 -6.08 -7.68 16.29
CA GLU A 19 -6.35 -8.91 17.02
C GLU A 19 -6.66 -10.07 16.07
N PHE A 20 -7.47 -9.81 15.06
CA PHE A 20 -7.84 -10.85 14.10
C PHE A 20 -6.62 -11.38 13.34
N TYR A 21 -5.91 -10.49 12.67
CA TYR A 21 -4.79 -10.92 11.82
C TYR A 21 -3.59 -11.39 12.64
N GLY A 22 -3.39 -10.82 13.81
CA GLY A 22 -2.31 -11.24 14.70
C GLY A 22 -2.54 -12.62 15.28
N SER A 23 -3.75 -12.91 15.75
CA SER A 23 -4.02 -14.18 16.40
C SER A 23 -4.18 -15.32 15.40
N VAL A 24 -4.75 -15.06 14.23
CA VAL A 24 -5.00 -16.10 13.25
C VAL A 24 -3.76 -16.40 12.40
N PHE A 25 -3.07 -15.36 11.96
CA PHE A 25 -1.97 -15.51 11.00
C PHE A 25 -0.61 -15.14 11.54
N GLY A 26 -0.54 -14.62 12.75
CA GLY A 26 0.74 -14.26 13.35
C GLY A 26 1.35 -12.97 12.81
N TRP A 27 0.56 -12.14 12.15
CA TRP A 27 1.08 -10.88 11.62
C TRP A 27 1.43 -9.91 12.73
N GLN A 28 2.38 -9.04 12.47
CA GLN A 28 2.82 -8.02 13.40
C GLN A 28 2.47 -6.64 12.86
N PHE A 29 2.29 -5.68 13.77
CA PHE A 29 1.82 -4.35 13.42
C PHE A 29 2.71 -3.31 14.07
N MET A 30 2.99 -2.23 13.34
CA MET A 30 3.86 -1.19 13.79
C MET A 30 3.30 0.15 13.33
N PRO A 31 3.08 1.13 14.24
CA PRO A 31 2.57 2.42 13.79
C PRO A 31 3.58 3.11 12.89
N ALA A 32 3.10 3.69 11.81
CA ALA A 32 3.95 4.46 10.92
C ALA A 32 4.14 5.86 11.48
N PRO A 33 5.30 6.48 11.26
CA PRO A 33 5.50 7.87 11.66
C PRO A 33 4.65 8.80 10.81
N GLY A 34 4.33 9.96 11.37
CA GLY A 34 3.56 10.97 10.66
C GLY A 34 2.19 11.18 11.27
N GLU A 35 1.47 12.15 10.73
CA GLU A 35 0.18 12.56 11.25
C GLU A 35 -0.98 11.70 10.72
N MET A 36 -0.80 11.10 9.56
CA MET A 36 -1.83 10.24 8.97
C MET A 36 -1.88 8.91 9.71
N PRO A 37 -3.07 8.44 10.05
CA PRO A 37 -3.19 7.14 10.73
C PRO A 37 -2.87 6.02 9.74
N TYR A 38 -1.70 5.44 9.90
CA TYR A 38 -1.25 4.34 9.06
C TYR A 38 -0.48 3.36 9.92
N THR A 39 -0.67 2.08 9.68
CA THR A 39 -0.02 1.01 10.41
C THR A 39 0.71 0.11 9.42
N PHE A 40 1.98 -0.15 9.66
CA PHE A 40 2.69 -1.16 8.88
C PHE A 40 2.22 -2.54 9.30
N VAL A 41 1.96 -3.39 8.31
CA VAL A 41 1.55 -4.77 8.52
C VAL A 41 2.69 -5.66 8.06
N ILE A 42 3.24 -6.40 8.99
CA ILE A 42 4.44 -7.21 8.74
C ILE A 42 4.02 -8.67 8.70
N THR A 43 4.10 -9.27 7.51
CA THR A 43 3.72 -10.67 7.30
C THR A 43 4.94 -11.55 7.09
N THR A 44 6.12 -10.94 6.91
CA THR A 44 7.37 -11.68 6.70
C THR A 44 8.50 -10.92 7.40
N GLU A 45 9.55 -11.65 7.76
CA GLU A 45 10.67 -11.04 8.48
C GLU A 45 11.31 -9.92 7.70
N LEU A 46 11.71 -8.88 8.43
CA LEU A 46 12.38 -7.72 7.85
C LEU A 46 13.88 -7.85 8.00
N ASN A 47 14.61 -7.31 7.01
CA ASN A 47 16.04 -7.16 7.12
C ASN A 47 16.39 -5.81 7.77
N GLU A 48 17.67 -5.47 7.81
CA GLU A 48 18.13 -4.23 8.43
C GLU A 48 17.64 -2.97 7.74
N GLN A 49 17.23 -3.08 6.48
CA GLN A 49 16.70 -1.97 5.71
C GLN A 49 15.18 -1.90 5.74
N PHE A 50 14.52 -2.64 6.62
CA PHE A 50 13.07 -2.70 6.73
C PHE A 50 12.39 -3.28 5.50
N MET A 51 13.09 -4.13 4.77
CA MET A 51 12.55 -4.81 3.60
C MET A 51 12.40 -6.30 3.90
N PRO A 52 11.58 -7.03 3.14
CA PRO A 52 11.46 -8.47 3.33
C PRO A 52 12.83 -9.14 3.27
N LYS A 53 13.11 -9.98 4.26
CA LYS A 53 14.38 -10.67 4.36
C LYS A 53 14.57 -11.69 3.26
N GLU A 54 13.46 -12.30 2.83
CA GLU A 54 13.51 -13.31 1.77
C GLU A 54 12.52 -12.96 0.67
N ALA A 55 12.83 -13.41 -0.54
CA ALA A 55 11.93 -13.18 -1.68
C ALA A 55 10.65 -13.98 -1.51
N GLY A 56 9.55 -13.43 -2.05
CA GLY A 56 8.25 -14.10 -2.03
C GLY A 56 7.29 -13.61 -0.97
N GLY A 57 7.80 -12.97 0.09
CA GLY A 57 6.95 -12.36 1.08
C GLY A 57 6.70 -10.90 0.75
N ILE A 58 5.54 -10.38 1.10
CA ILE A 58 5.26 -8.95 0.97
C ILE A 58 4.67 -8.45 2.27
N ASN A 59 5.09 -7.27 2.67
CA ASN A 59 4.53 -6.57 3.81
C ASN A 59 3.58 -5.50 3.30
N GLY A 60 2.76 -4.98 4.18
CA GLY A 60 1.74 -4.04 3.75
C GLY A 60 1.48 -2.97 4.77
N GLY A 61 0.31 -2.38 4.65
CA GLY A 61 -0.14 -1.35 5.56
C GLY A 61 -1.62 -1.45 5.82
N ALA A 62 -2.06 -0.75 6.85
CA ALA A 62 -3.47 -0.69 7.20
C ALA A 62 -3.83 0.74 7.55
N TYR A 63 -5.05 1.14 7.23
CA TYR A 63 -5.51 2.50 7.46
C TYR A 63 -7.01 2.51 7.74
N PRO A 64 -7.51 3.56 8.41
CA PRO A 64 -8.95 3.65 8.67
C PRO A 64 -9.75 3.75 7.37
N ARG A 65 -10.82 2.99 7.30
CA ARG A 65 -11.74 3.04 6.17
C ARG A 65 -12.39 4.42 6.10
N GLY A 66 -12.28 5.06 4.96
CA GLY A 66 -12.93 6.36 4.75
C GLY A 66 -14.22 6.23 3.99
N PRO A 67 -15.00 7.31 3.91
CA PRO A 67 -16.30 7.27 3.22
C PRO A 67 -16.18 6.96 1.72
N GLN A 68 -15.06 7.33 1.11
CA GLN A 68 -14.86 7.10 -0.31
C GLN A 68 -13.63 6.22 -0.58
N GLY A 69 -13.07 5.65 0.48
CA GLY A 69 -11.90 4.82 0.37
C GLY A 69 -12.24 3.38 0.03
N ALA A 70 -11.22 2.56 -0.05
CA ALA A 70 -11.37 1.15 -0.30
C ALA A 70 -12.12 0.48 0.84
N THR A 71 -12.98 -0.47 0.51
CA THR A 71 -13.73 -1.25 1.49
C THR A 71 -13.22 -2.68 1.59
N SER A 72 -12.20 -3.01 0.83
CA SER A 72 -11.59 -4.35 0.79
C SER A 72 -10.08 -4.19 0.61
N PRO A 73 -9.32 -5.26 0.78
CA PRO A 73 -7.87 -5.19 0.59
C PRO A 73 -7.49 -4.64 -0.79
N VAL A 74 -6.39 -3.92 -0.82
CA VAL A 74 -5.89 -3.21 -2.01
C VAL A 74 -4.53 -3.78 -2.34
N ILE A 75 -4.30 -4.13 -3.60
CA ILE A 75 -2.96 -4.44 -4.07
C ILE A 75 -2.28 -3.14 -4.45
N VAL A 76 -0.98 -3.04 -4.17
CA VAL A 76 -0.20 -1.85 -4.49
C VAL A 76 0.85 -2.23 -5.52
N ILE A 77 0.91 -1.47 -6.60
CA ILE A 77 1.79 -1.73 -7.73
C ILE A 77 2.90 -0.70 -7.73
N GLU A 78 4.13 -1.18 -7.83
CA GLU A 78 5.30 -0.30 -7.93
C GLU A 78 5.42 0.22 -9.34
N VAL A 79 5.53 1.54 -9.48
CA VAL A 79 5.59 2.20 -10.79
C VAL A 79 6.75 3.18 -10.82
N GLU A 80 7.22 3.51 -12.02
CA GLU A 80 8.28 4.51 -12.18
C GLU A 80 7.77 5.94 -11.98
N SER A 81 6.50 6.18 -12.32
CA SER A 81 5.89 7.50 -12.19
C SER A 81 4.40 7.35 -11.92
N CYS A 82 3.98 7.76 -10.73
CA CYS A 82 2.55 7.77 -10.39
C CYS A 82 1.79 8.71 -11.31
N GLU A 83 2.36 9.88 -11.58
CA GLU A 83 1.71 10.87 -12.44
C GLU A 83 1.43 10.32 -13.82
N GLN A 84 2.42 9.67 -14.41
CA GLN A 84 2.26 9.08 -15.74
C GLN A 84 1.29 7.91 -15.73
N ARG A 85 1.39 7.05 -14.72
CA ARG A 85 0.48 5.89 -14.63
C ARG A 85 -0.96 6.28 -14.43
N ILE A 86 -1.21 7.37 -13.70
CA ILE A 86 -2.57 7.89 -13.55
C ILE A 86 -3.14 8.27 -14.92
N LYS A 87 -2.34 8.93 -15.74
CA LYS A 87 -2.78 9.28 -17.11
C LYS A 87 -3.06 8.04 -17.94
N ASP A 88 -2.20 7.04 -17.82
CA ASP A 88 -2.37 5.77 -18.54
C ASP A 88 -3.64 5.06 -18.08
N VAL A 89 -3.91 5.06 -16.79
CA VAL A 89 -5.12 4.46 -16.22
C VAL A 89 -6.37 5.14 -16.77
N GLU A 90 -6.37 6.46 -16.78
CA GLU A 90 -7.51 7.21 -17.27
C GLU A 90 -7.75 6.96 -18.75
N ALA A 91 -6.67 6.86 -19.53
CA ALA A 91 -6.79 6.58 -20.96
C ALA A 91 -7.29 5.17 -21.23
N ALA A 92 -7.07 4.24 -20.29
CA ALA A 92 -7.42 2.83 -20.46
C ALA A 92 -8.76 2.45 -19.83
N GLY A 93 -9.52 3.42 -19.34
CA GLY A 93 -10.86 3.15 -18.81
C GLY A 93 -10.97 3.18 -17.29
N GLY A 94 -9.90 3.48 -16.61
CA GLY A 94 -9.93 3.66 -15.15
C GLY A 94 -10.10 5.12 -14.76
N SER A 95 -9.91 5.41 -13.49
CA SER A 95 -10.04 6.77 -12.98
C SER A 95 -9.12 7.00 -11.79
N ASN A 96 -8.81 8.27 -11.52
CA ASN A 96 -8.02 8.64 -10.36
C ASN A 96 -8.93 8.75 -9.14
N VAL A 97 -8.52 8.16 -8.02
CA VAL A 97 -9.26 8.25 -6.76
C VAL A 97 -8.58 9.26 -5.83
N MET A 98 -7.26 9.20 -5.72
CA MET A 98 -6.54 10.01 -4.75
C MET A 98 -5.07 10.15 -5.18
N GLY A 99 -4.53 11.35 -5.00
CA GLY A 99 -3.12 11.62 -5.23
C GLY A 99 -2.82 12.01 -6.67
N PRO A 100 -1.52 12.09 -7.01
CA PRO A 100 -0.38 11.57 -6.24
C PRO A 100 -0.01 12.44 -5.04
N HIS A 101 0.47 11.79 -3.97
CA HIS A 101 0.95 12.43 -2.76
C HIS A 101 2.36 11.96 -2.44
N GLN A 102 3.22 12.90 -2.10
CA GLN A 102 4.56 12.52 -1.65
C GLN A 102 4.50 12.09 -0.19
N VAL A 103 5.10 10.96 0.11
CA VAL A 103 5.16 10.38 1.45
C VAL A 103 6.57 10.55 1.96
N GLY A 104 6.84 11.68 2.61
CA GLY A 104 8.17 11.99 3.12
C GLY A 104 9.23 11.86 2.04
N ASP A 105 10.33 11.20 2.37
CA ASP A 105 11.40 10.90 1.42
C ASP A 105 11.30 9.49 0.84
N MET A 106 10.24 8.76 1.17
CA MET A 106 10.11 7.35 0.81
C MET A 106 9.58 7.15 -0.60
N GLY A 107 8.59 7.92 -0.98
CA GLY A 107 7.99 7.73 -2.29
C GLY A 107 6.77 8.59 -2.53
N ILE A 108 6.09 8.28 -3.62
CA ILE A 108 4.86 8.95 -4.03
C ILE A 108 3.78 7.88 -4.12
N TYR A 109 2.62 8.18 -3.57
CA TYR A 109 1.51 7.24 -3.48
C TYR A 109 0.27 7.78 -4.17
N ALA A 110 -0.50 6.90 -4.79
CA ALA A 110 -1.77 7.26 -5.39
C ALA A 110 -2.71 6.07 -5.33
N GLN A 111 -3.99 6.34 -5.45
CA GLN A 111 -5.00 5.30 -5.63
C GLN A 111 -5.82 5.60 -6.87
N VAL A 112 -6.06 4.57 -7.63
CA VAL A 112 -6.85 4.66 -8.87
C VAL A 112 -7.87 3.55 -8.88
N LYS A 113 -8.84 3.64 -9.77
CA LYS A 113 -9.74 2.52 -10.08
C LYS A 113 -9.35 1.93 -11.41
N ASP A 114 -9.37 0.61 -11.46
CA ASP A 114 -9.15 -0.09 -12.73
C ASP A 114 -10.42 -0.08 -13.57
N SER A 115 -10.43 -0.81 -14.67
CA SER A 115 -11.58 -0.88 -15.58
C SER A 115 -12.80 -1.58 -14.97
N GLU A 116 -12.60 -2.29 -13.87
CA GLU A 116 -13.65 -3.06 -13.20
C GLU A 116 -14.07 -2.43 -11.87
N ASP A 117 -13.72 -1.17 -11.67
CA ASP A 117 -14.08 -0.41 -10.46
C ASP A 117 -13.34 -0.85 -9.19
N ASN A 118 -12.28 -1.62 -9.32
CA ASN A 118 -11.45 -1.99 -8.18
C ASN A 118 -10.47 -0.87 -7.86
N ILE A 119 -10.32 -0.57 -6.57
CA ILE A 119 -9.32 0.39 -6.14
C ILE A 119 -7.98 -0.31 -6.01
N ILE A 120 -6.96 0.24 -6.65
CA ILE A 120 -5.59 -0.24 -6.55
C ILE A 120 -4.68 0.91 -6.17
N GLY A 121 -3.59 0.58 -5.48
CA GLY A 121 -2.59 1.57 -5.09
C GLY A 121 -1.43 1.61 -6.06
N LEU A 122 -0.84 2.78 -6.21
CA LEU A 122 0.36 2.98 -7.01
C LEU A 122 1.44 3.54 -6.09
N TRP A 123 2.63 2.98 -6.19
CA TRP A 123 3.76 3.39 -5.37
C TRP A 123 4.96 3.69 -6.25
N GLN A 124 5.49 4.89 -6.13
CA GLN A 124 6.69 5.30 -6.85
C GLN A 124 7.77 5.53 -5.81
N PRO A 125 8.74 4.60 -5.67
CA PRO A 125 9.80 4.80 -4.68
C PRO A 125 10.71 5.96 -5.07
N LEU A 126 11.18 6.68 -4.06
CA LEU A 126 12.15 7.75 -4.23
C LEU A 126 13.47 7.28 -3.65
N GLY A 127 14.52 7.34 -4.46
CA GLY A 127 15.83 6.92 -4.01
C GLY A 127 15.90 5.41 -3.80
N LYS A 128 16.21 4.97 -2.60
CA LYS A 128 16.51 3.56 -2.31
C LYS A 128 15.30 2.74 -1.86
N GLY A 129 14.13 3.26 -1.96
CA GLY A 129 12.97 2.65 -1.34
C GLY A 129 12.18 1.69 -2.20
N ASP A 130 12.82 0.72 -2.82
CA ASP A 130 12.10 -0.34 -3.52
C ASP A 130 11.24 -1.13 -2.56
N CYS A 131 10.05 -1.49 -2.95
CA CYS A 131 9.19 -2.37 -2.18
C CYS A 131 9.80 -3.74 -2.03
N GLU A 132 10.64 -4.10 -2.96
CA GLU A 132 11.29 -5.39 -2.99
C GLU A 132 12.76 -5.18 -2.95
N SER A 133 13.43 -5.64 -1.98
CA SER A 133 14.87 -5.49 -1.84
C SER A 133 15.62 -6.63 -2.49
#